data_bd098a1ab5840e69e35303386e7d56f7
#
_entry.id   bd098a1ab5840e69e35303386e7d56f7
#
_cell.length_a   1.000
_cell.length_b   1.000
_cell.length_c   1.000
_cell.angle_alpha   90.00
_cell.angle_beta   90.00
_cell.angle_gamma   90.00
#
_symmetry.space_group_name_H-M   'P 1'
#
loop_
_entity.id
_entity.type
_entity.pdbx_description
1 polymer ?
#
loop_
_entity_poly.entity_id
_entity_poly.type
_entity_poly.pdbx_seq_one_letter_code
_entity_poly.pdbx_strand_id
1 'polypeptide(L)'
;MIDPKKLFEDFLGGGAKQPGGKASGLPGNLGTLATGAVGGGLIGPLLGSKKVRKFGGKALGYGGAAVLGGLAYKAWQDWSAKRAPAPAQPPAQQPIPLPPPRSPFDLETQSAAGGGDARIAVVRAMIAAAKADDHIDAAEQRALFDRIGQLDLDTEEKAFVMDELAKPLDVAAIAALAATPEQAAEIWLASRLAIDPDDPREKAYLDDLAARLKLPEGLTAHLEAQAAAVV
;
A
#
# COMPACT_ATOMS: atom_id res chain seq x y z
N MET A 1 -12.58 6.75 -17.57
CA MET A 1 -11.27 6.02 -17.64
C MET A 1 -10.56 6.23 -16.32
N ILE A 2 -10.22 5.16 -15.62
CA ILE A 2 -9.56 5.22 -14.30
C ILE A 2 -8.24 5.97 -14.44
N ASP A 3 -7.99 6.96 -13.58
CA ASP A 3 -6.69 7.60 -13.44
C ASP A 3 -5.83 6.77 -12.48
N PRO A 4 -4.82 6.02 -12.98
CA PRO A 4 -4.01 5.15 -12.13
C PRO A 4 -3.24 5.91 -11.05
N LYS A 5 -2.80 7.14 -11.32
CA LYS A 5 -2.07 7.95 -10.36
C LYS A 5 -2.99 8.38 -9.22
N LYS A 6 -4.16 8.93 -9.56
CA LYS A 6 -5.13 9.38 -8.58
C LYS A 6 -5.61 8.22 -7.71
N LEU A 7 -6.04 7.11 -8.32
CA LEU A 7 -6.49 5.93 -7.59
C LEU A 7 -5.41 5.41 -6.62
N PHE A 8 -4.17 5.33 -7.09
CA PHE A 8 -3.05 4.87 -6.27
C PHE A 8 -2.76 5.83 -5.10
N GLU A 9 -2.75 7.15 -5.35
CA GLU A 9 -2.53 8.17 -4.32
C GLU A 9 -3.66 8.16 -3.29
N ASP A 10 -4.91 8.09 -3.73
CA ASP A 10 -6.07 8.01 -2.84
C ASP A 10 -6.06 6.71 -2.02
N PHE A 11 -5.64 5.61 -2.61
CA PHE A 11 -5.54 4.30 -1.94
C PHE A 11 -4.45 4.28 -0.87
N LEU A 12 -3.29 4.88 -1.12
CA LEU A 12 -2.18 4.98 -0.16
C LEU A 12 -2.25 6.18 0.78
N GLY A 13 -3.26 7.04 0.65
CA GLY A 13 -3.47 8.16 1.56
C GLY A 13 -2.82 9.47 1.15
N GLY A 14 -2.43 9.62 -0.13
CA GLY A 14 -1.84 10.85 -0.67
C GLY A 14 -2.85 11.95 -1.05
N GLY A 15 -4.14 11.68 -1.04
CA GLY A 15 -5.18 12.56 -1.57
C GLY A 15 -5.71 13.67 -0.64
N ALA A 16 -4.93 14.17 0.32
CA ALA A 16 -5.36 15.32 1.10
C ALA A 16 -5.19 16.63 0.31
N LYS A 17 -6.16 16.98 -0.53
CA LYS A 17 -6.35 18.38 -0.93
C LYS A 17 -6.54 19.21 0.34
N GLN A 18 -5.57 20.08 0.65
CA GLN A 18 -5.80 21.18 1.61
C GLN A 18 -6.98 22.03 1.07
N PRO A 19 -8.08 22.14 1.80
CA PRO A 19 -9.03 23.22 1.52
C PRO A 19 -8.33 24.52 1.90
N GLY A 20 -7.97 25.33 0.92
CA GLY A 20 -7.59 26.72 1.12
C GLY A 20 -8.77 27.49 1.70
N GLY A 21 -8.92 27.50 3.00
CA GLY A 21 -9.93 28.23 3.75
C GLY A 21 -9.28 28.90 4.92
N LYS A 22 -9.21 30.25 4.89
CA LYS A 22 -8.83 31.10 6.01
C LYS A 22 -9.65 30.73 7.24
N ALA A 23 -9.02 30.21 8.27
CA ALA A 23 -9.63 30.01 9.56
C ALA A 23 -9.87 31.39 10.24
N SER A 24 -11.10 31.86 10.18
CA SER A 24 -11.59 32.89 11.11
C SER A 24 -11.93 32.22 12.43
N GLY A 25 -11.42 32.75 13.51
CA GLY A 25 -11.44 32.16 14.84
C GLY A 25 -12.86 31.90 15.41
N LEU A 26 -12.96 30.78 16.10
CA LEU A 26 -13.98 30.54 17.12
C LEU A 26 -13.27 29.93 18.36
N PRO A 27 -13.48 30.49 19.55
CA PRO A 27 -12.94 29.95 20.79
C PRO A 27 -13.90 28.90 21.34
N GLY A 28 -13.42 27.70 21.64
CA GLY A 28 -14.25 26.70 22.34
C GLY A 28 -13.76 25.28 22.11
N ASN A 29 -13.13 24.76 23.04
CA ASN A 29 -12.85 23.42 23.57
C ASN A 29 -13.46 22.17 22.84
N LEU A 30 -13.40 22.11 21.51
CA LEU A 30 -13.77 20.95 20.67
C LEU A 30 -12.58 20.45 19.82
N GLY A 31 -11.35 20.85 20.18
CA GLY A 31 -10.13 20.59 19.41
C GLY A 31 -9.57 19.17 19.47
N THR A 32 -10.13 18.26 20.24
CA THR A 32 -9.51 16.93 20.47
C THR A 32 -10.16 15.76 19.71
N LEU A 33 -11.25 15.99 18.99
CA LEU A 33 -11.91 14.91 18.23
C LEU A 33 -11.68 14.99 16.70
N ALA A 34 -11.12 16.10 16.20
CA ALA A 34 -10.96 16.33 14.76
C ALA A 34 -9.58 15.93 14.18
N THR A 35 -8.59 15.62 15.03
CA THR A 35 -7.23 15.28 14.60
C THR A 35 -7.00 13.80 14.26
N GLY A 36 -8.03 12.98 14.30
CA GLY A 36 -7.93 11.53 14.04
C GLY A 36 -8.34 11.07 12.64
N ALA A 37 -8.85 11.96 11.78
CA ALA A 37 -9.54 11.53 10.56
C ALA A 37 -8.91 12.03 9.23
N VAL A 38 -7.80 12.75 9.27
CA VAL A 38 -7.23 13.36 8.06
C VAL A 38 -5.82 12.82 7.86
N GLY A 39 -5.66 11.70 7.16
CA GLY A 39 -4.33 11.23 6.77
C GLY A 39 -4.13 9.71 6.69
N GLY A 40 -5.18 8.92 6.76
CA GLY A 40 -5.07 7.48 6.50
C GLY A 40 -5.75 7.17 5.18
N GLY A 41 -5.01 6.70 4.18
CA GLY A 41 -5.58 6.20 2.93
C GLY A 41 -6.56 5.06 3.15
N LEU A 42 -7.09 4.54 2.06
CA LEU A 42 -8.07 3.45 2.05
C LEU A 42 -7.64 2.23 2.86
N ILE A 43 -6.35 1.96 2.90
CA ILE A 43 -5.79 0.76 3.52
C ILE A 43 -6.04 0.73 5.02
N GLY A 44 -5.80 1.81 5.74
CA GLY A 44 -5.97 1.84 7.18
C GLY A 44 -7.41 1.59 7.65
N PRO A 45 -8.42 2.18 7.01
CA PRO A 45 -9.83 1.90 7.28
C PRO A 45 -10.34 0.57 6.72
N LEU A 46 -9.82 0.12 5.57
CA LEU A 46 -10.22 -1.13 4.93
C LEU A 46 -9.81 -2.35 5.75
N LEU A 47 -8.64 -2.28 6.37
CA LEU A 47 -8.02 -3.44 7.02
C LEU A 47 -8.17 -3.47 8.54
N GLY A 48 -8.84 -2.48 9.14
CA GLY A 48 -9.08 -2.47 10.59
C GLY A 48 -7.83 -2.36 11.45
N SER A 49 -6.64 -2.49 10.86
CA SER A 49 -5.36 -2.54 11.55
C SER A 49 -4.95 -1.16 12.05
N LYS A 50 -4.73 -1.05 13.37
CA LYS A 50 -4.25 0.19 14.02
C LYS A 50 -2.84 0.57 13.57
N LYS A 51 -2.06 -0.37 13.05
CA LYS A 51 -0.67 -0.20 12.62
C LYS A 51 -0.58 0.49 11.25
N VAL A 52 -1.41 0.07 10.29
CA VAL A 52 -1.45 0.67 8.94
C VAL A 52 -1.88 2.15 8.96
N ARG A 53 -2.68 2.57 9.95
CA ARG A 53 -3.06 3.97 10.15
C ARG A 53 -1.87 4.91 10.41
N LYS A 54 -0.72 4.40 10.84
CA LYS A 54 0.50 5.20 11.07
C LYS A 54 1.30 5.45 9.79
N PHE A 55 1.16 4.58 8.79
CA PHE A 55 1.88 4.68 7.51
C PHE A 55 1.51 5.95 6.74
N GLY A 56 0.22 6.27 6.60
CA GLY A 56 -0.24 7.45 5.85
C GLY A 56 0.30 8.79 6.34
N GLY A 57 0.59 8.94 7.64
CA GLY A 57 0.99 10.24 8.22
C GLY A 57 2.39 10.74 7.84
N LYS A 58 3.31 9.87 7.46
CA LYS A 58 4.72 10.22 7.15
C LYS A 58 5.05 10.18 5.66
N ALA A 59 4.29 9.41 4.87
CA ALA A 59 4.50 9.26 3.43
C ALA A 59 3.92 10.42 2.61
N LEU A 60 3.09 11.27 3.21
CA LEU A 60 2.31 12.32 2.55
C LEU A 60 3.14 13.40 1.80
N GLY A 61 4.45 13.48 2.05
CA GLY A 61 5.28 14.50 1.39
C GLY A 61 5.86 14.09 0.03
N TYR A 62 5.88 12.80 -0.30
CA TYR A 62 6.61 12.27 -1.47
C TYR A 62 5.74 11.55 -2.51
N GLY A 63 4.42 11.41 -2.28
CA GLY A 63 3.56 10.56 -3.10
C GLY A 63 3.74 9.06 -2.80
N GLY A 64 2.62 8.32 -2.68
CA GLY A 64 2.64 6.92 -2.25
C GLY A 64 3.48 6.00 -3.16
N ALA A 65 3.48 6.24 -4.48
CA ALA A 65 4.24 5.47 -5.46
C ALA A 65 5.76 5.60 -5.24
N ALA A 66 6.23 6.83 -5.00
CA ALA A 66 7.65 7.09 -4.76
C ALA A 66 8.12 6.48 -3.42
N VAL A 67 7.25 6.44 -2.41
CA VAL A 67 7.56 5.82 -1.11
C VAL A 67 7.65 4.30 -1.26
N LEU A 68 6.67 3.66 -1.90
CA LEU A 68 6.68 2.21 -2.10
C LEU A 68 7.88 1.78 -2.94
N GLY A 69 8.10 2.43 -4.09
CA GLY A 69 9.26 2.18 -4.95
C GLY A 69 10.58 2.42 -4.22
N GLY A 70 10.66 3.46 -3.38
CA GLY A 70 11.85 3.78 -2.59
C GLY A 70 12.18 2.72 -1.54
N LEU A 71 11.16 2.19 -0.85
CA LEU A 71 11.34 1.10 0.11
C LEU A 71 11.77 -0.20 -0.58
N ALA A 72 11.13 -0.55 -1.70
CA ALA A 72 11.49 -1.72 -2.49
C ALA A 72 12.92 -1.59 -3.05
N TYR A 73 13.26 -0.42 -3.58
CA TYR A 73 14.61 -0.11 -4.09
C TYR A 73 15.67 -0.25 -3.00
N LYS A 74 15.40 0.28 -1.80
CA LYS A 74 16.33 0.16 -0.68
C LYS A 74 16.51 -1.29 -0.26
N ALA A 75 15.43 -2.06 -0.12
CA ALA A 75 15.48 -3.47 0.19
C ALA A 75 16.32 -4.25 -0.84
N TRP A 76 16.08 -3.97 -2.12
CA TRP A 76 16.82 -4.58 -3.23
C TRP A 76 18.32 -4.23 -3.20
N GLN A 77 18.66 -2.96 -2.96
CA GLN A 77 20.06 -2.54 -2.83
C GLN A 77 20.78 -3.23 -1.67
N ASP A 78 20.14 -3.29 -0.49
CA ASP A 78 20.73 -3.91 0.69
C ASP A 78 20.91 -5.41 0.47
N TRP A 79 19.93 -6.09 -0.14
CA TRP A 79 20.00 -7.49 -0.51
C TRP A 79 21.13 -7.74 -1.55
N SER A 80 21.15 -6.99 -2.64
CA SER A 80 22.15 -7.16 -3.72
C SER A 80 23.59 -6.88 -3.25
N ALA A 81 23.74 -5.97 -2.29
CA ALA A 81 25.02 -5.69 -1.64
C ALA A 81 25.39 -6.72 -0.55
N LYS A 82 24.59 -7.80 -0.38
CA LYS A 82 24.78 -8.84 0.66
C LYS A 82 24.90 -8.27 2.07
N ARG A 83 24.21 -7.17 2.35
CA ARG A 83 24.12 -6.62 3.70
C ARG A 83 23.14 -7.48 4.51
N ALA A 84 23.34 -7.55 5.82
CA ALA A 84 22.31 -8.14 6.68
C ALA A 84 21.04 -7.28 6.64
N PRO A 85 19.83 -7.90 6.70
CA PRO A 85 18.60 -7.13 6.88
C PRO A 85 18.74 -6.21 8.09
N ALA A 86 18.43 -4.93 7.92
CA ALA A 86 18.52 -4.01 9.03
C ALA A 86 17.50 -4.42 10.11
N PRO A 87 17.89 -4.48 11.40
CA PRO A 87 16.91 -4.67 12.45
C PRO A 87 15.88 -3.56 12.37
N ALA A 88 14.59 -3.89 12.64
CA ALA A 88 13.52 -2.92 12.69
C ALA A 88 13.91 -1.82 13.70
N GLN A 89 14.46 -0.74 13.22
CA GLN A 89 14.75 0.41 14.05
C GLN A 89 13.46 1.20 14.22
N PRO A 90 13.19 1.79 15.41
CA PRO A 90 12.12 2.76 15.55
C PRO A 90 12.27 3.78 14.41
N PRO A 91 11.18 4.31 13.84
CA PRO A 91 11.22 5.17 12.68
C PRO A 91 12.15 6.36 12.95
N ALA A 92 13.44 6.12 12.74
CA ALA A 92 14.44 7.16 12.73
C ALA A 92 14.18 8.01 11.51
N GLN A 93 14.30 9.31 11.67
CA GLN A 93 14.03 10.40 10.74
C GLN A 93 14.88 10.34 9.43
N GLN A 94 15.23 9.16 8.95
CA GLN A 94 15.94 9.02 7.68
C GLN A 94 14.94 9.18 6.54
N PRO A 95 15.20 10.08 5.59
CA PRO A 95 14.39 10.19 4.39
C PRO A 95 14.38 8.84 3.66
N ILE A 96 13.19 8.38 3.26
CA ILE A 96 13.08 7.21 2.39
C ILE A 96 13.79 7.57 1.08
N PRO A 97 14.79 6.81 0.63
CA PRO A 97 15.47 7.09 -0.63
C PRO A 97 14.46 6.93 -1.76
N LEU A 98 14.32 7.97 -2.58
CA LEU A 98 13.51 7.88 -3.77
C LEU A 98 14.20 6.98 -4.80
N PRO A 99 13.45 6.15 -5.54
CA PRO A 99 14.04 5.39 -6.65
C PRO A 99 14.54 6.37 -7.72
N PRO A 100 15.63 6.04 -8.43
CA PRO A 100 16.05 6.87 -9.55
C PRO A 100 14.91 6.98 -10.59
N PRO A 101 14.70 8.15 -11.20
CA PRO A 101 13.69 8.32 -12.24
C PRO A 101 13.89 7.32 -13.39
N ARG A 102 12.81 6.72 -13.86
CA ARG A 102 12.79 5.68 -14.90
C ARG A 102 13.58 4.42 -14.53
N SER A 103 13.87 4.20 -13.25
CA SER A 103 14.44 2.94 -12.78
C SER A 103 13.37 1.83 -12.79
N PRO A 104 13.78 0.55 -12.67
CA PRO A 104 12.83 -0.55 -12.48
C PRO A 104 11.97 -0.48 -11.21
N PHE A 105 12.15 0.54 -10.37
CA PHE A 105 11.37 0.84 -9.17
C PHE A 105 10.56 2.15 -9.28
N ASP A 106 10.52 2.75 -10.47
CA ASP A 106 9.73 3.96 -10.73
C ASP A 106 8.34 3.58 -11.25
N LEU A 107 7.42 3.32 -10.32
CA LEU A 107 6.04 2.91 -10.61
C LEU A 107 5.29 3.88 -11.53
N GLU A 108 5.72 5.15 -11.65
CA GLU A 108 5.06 6.11 -12.54
C GLU A 108 5.35 5.82 -14.02
N THR A 109 6.44 5.13 -14.31
CA THR A 109 6.88 4.87 -15.69
C THR A 109 6.78 3.41 -16.10
N GLN A 110 6.33 2.53 -15.20
CA GLN A 110 6.27 1.10 -15.43
C GLN A 110 4.90 0.62 -15.92
N SER A 111 4.93 -0.44 -16.72
CA SER A 111 3.76 -1.22 -17.08
C SER A 111 3.79 -2.58 -16.39
N ALA A 112 2.65 -3.02 -15.87
CA ALA A 112 2.47 -4.37 -15.36
C ALA A 112 2.50 -5.41 -16.51
N ALA A 113 2.63 -6.67 -16.18
CA ALA A 113 2.46 -7.75 -17.14
C ALA A 113 1.08 -7.65 -17.80
N GLY A 114 1.05 -7.84 -19.14
CA GLY A 114 -0.17 -7.64 -19.93
C GLY A 114 -0.45 -6.19 -20.34
N GLY A 115 0.43 -5.22 -20.02
CA GLY A 115 0.37 -3.85 -20.55
C GLY A 115 -0.47 -2.87 -19.74
N GLY A 116 -0.91 -3.25 -18.54
CA GLY A 116 -1.59 -2.34 -17.60
C GLY A 116 -0.60 -1.45 -16.85
N ASP A 117 -1.12 -0.41 -16.19
CA ASP A 117 -0.33 0.46 -15.31
C ASP A 117 0.13 -0.30 -14.06
N ALA A 118 1.42 -0.20 -13.70
CA ALA A 118 1.98 -0.91 -12.55
C ALA A 118 1.32 -0.48 -11.22
N ARG A 119 0.87 0.76 -11.10
CA ARG A 119 0.16 1.26 -9.91
C ARG A 119 -1.17 0.55 -9.69
N ILE A 120 -1.88 0.21 -10.78
CA ILE A 120 -3.12 -0.58 -10.69
C ILE A 120 -2.81 -2.01 -10.23
N ALA A 121 -1.71 -2.61 -10.69
CA ALA A 121 -1.28 -3.93 -10.21
C ALA A 121 -0.99 -3.92 -8.71
N VAL A 122 -0.33 -2.88 -8.22
CA VAL A 122 -0.07 -2.68 -6.78
C VAL A 122 -1.37 -2.54 -6.00
N VAL A 123 -2.32 -1.72 -6.44
CA VAL A 123 -3.64 -1.57 -5.78
C VAL A 123 -4.38 -2.92 -5.71
N ARG A 124 -4.36 -3.70 -6.80
CA ARG A 124 -4.93 -5.06 -6.81
C ARG A 124 -4.28 -5.97 -5.79
N ALA A 125 -2.95 -5.93 -5.69
CA ALA A 125 -2.21 -6.73 -4.73
C ALA A 125 -2.58 -6.38 -3.28
N MET A 126 -2.76 -5.10 -2.98
CA MET A 126 -3.18 -4.63 -1.67
C MET A 126 -4.61 -5.05 -1.33
N ILE A 127 -5.54 -4.95 -2.29
CA ILE A 127 -6.92 -5.42 -2.13
C ILE A 127 -6.96 -6.95 -1.92
N ALA A 128 -6.15 -7.70 -2.67
CA ALA A 128 -6.05 -9.14 -2.52
C ALA A 128 -5.49 -9.55 -1.16
N ALA A 129 -4.45 -8.86 -0.68
CA ALA A 129 -3.88 -9.07 0.64
C ALA A 129 -4.93 -8.84 1.75
N ALA A 130 -5.72 -7.78 1.62
CA ALA A 130 -6.80 -7.46 2.56
C ALA A 130 -7.87 -8.57 2.70
N LYS A 131 -7.92 -9.49 1.75
CA LYS A 131 -8.85 -10.63 1.72
C LYS A 131 -8.22 -11.93 2.19
N ALA A 132 -6.94 -11.89 2.61
CA ALA A 132 -6.15 -13.09 2.89
C ALA A 132 -6.64 -13.87 4.14
N ASP A 133 -7.37 -13.22 5.03
CA ASP A 133 -7.89 -13.84 6.25
C ASP A 133 -9.25 -14.55 6.06
N ASP A 134 -9.84 -14.51 4.85
CA ASP A 134 -11.15 -15.08 4.49
C ASP A 134 -12.32 -14.57 5.37
N HIS A 135 -12.14 -13.47 6.09
CA HIS A 135 -13.07 -13.01 7.12
C HIS A 135 -13.65 -11.61 6.84
N ILE A 136 -14.06 -11.34 5.60
CA ILE A 136 -14.97 -10.20 5.40
C ILE A 136 -16.39 -10.67 5.65
N ASP A 137 -16.87 -10.53 6.87
CA ASP A 137 -18.26 -10.81 7.17
C ASP A 137 -19.19 -9.76 6.53
N ALA A 138 -20.52 -10.02 6.55
CA ALA A 138 -21.49 -9.13 5.92
C ALA A 138 -21.54 -7.72 6.56
N ALA A 139 -21.13 -7.57 7.82
CA ALA A 139 -21.08 -6.28 8.50
C ALA A 139 -19.81 -5.51 8.12
N GLU A 140 -18.69 -6.20 8.05
CA GLU A 140 -17.41 -5.65 7.57
C GLU A 140 -17.49 -5.23 6.10
N GLN A 141 -18.13 -6.05 5.27
CA GLN A 141 -18.36 -5.71 3.86
C GLN A 141 -19.20 -4.43 3.71
N ARG A 142 -20.26 -4.26 4.50
CA ARG A 142 -21.08 -3.03 4.49
C ARG A 142 -20.27 -1.83 4.95
N ALA A 143 -19.52 -1.96 6.05
CA ALA A 143 -18.66 -0.89 6.56
C ALA A 143 -17.59 -0.49 5.55
N LEU A 144 -17.06 -1.45 4.79
CA LEU A 144 -16.12 -1.25 3.70
C LEU A 144 -16.78 -0.46 2.56
N PHE A 145 -17.98 -0.86 2.14
CA PHE A 145 -18.74 -0.17 1.09
C PHE A 145 -19.09 1.26 1.47
N ASP A 146 -19.53 1.47 2.71
CA ASP A 146 -19.84 2.81 3.22
C ASP A 146 -18.60 3.70 3.21
N ARG A 147 -17.44 3.14 3.56
CA ARG A 147 -16.17 3.87 3.52
C ARG A 147 -15.70 4.21 2.12
N ILE A 148 -15.75 3.25 1.19
CA ILE A 148 -15.44 3.51 -0.23
C ILE A 148 -16.36 4.62 -0.77
N GLY A 149 -17.62 4.63 -0.34
CA GLY A 149 -18.58 5.69 -0.68
C GLY A 149 -18.14 7.09 -0.23
N GLN A 150 -17.45 7.20 0.91
CA GLN A 150 -16.99 8.46 1.49
C GLN A 150 -15.67 8.99 0.91
N LEU A 151 -15.00 8.20 0.07
CA LEU A 151 -13.72 8.59 -0.53
C LEU A 151 -13.94 9.50 -1.74
N ASP A 152 -12.95 10.34 -2.01
CA ASP A 152 -12.92 11.22 -3.17
C ASP A 152 -12.55 10.46 -4.47
N LEU A 153 -12.99 9.21 -4.56
CA LEU A 153 -12.90 8.39 -5.76
C LEU A 153 -14.04 8.74 -6.71
N ASP A 154 -13.75 8.76 -8.00
CA ASP A 154 -14.82 8.86 -9.01
C ASP A 154 -15.62 7.54 -9.13
N THR A 155 -16.67 7.57 -9.96
CA THR A 155 -17.55 6.41 -10.13
C THR A 155 -16.84 5.19 -10.70
N GLU A 156 -15.92 5.37 -11.65
CA GLU A 156 -15.17 4.27 -12.26
C GLU A 156 -14.15 3.69 -11.29
N GLU A 157 -13.47 4.54 -10.51
CA GLU A 157 -12.53 4.14 -9.46
C GLU A 157 -13.25 3.34 -8.34
N LYS A 158 -14.42 3.80 -7.90
CA LYS A 158 -15.25 3.08 -6.93
C LYS A 158 -15.70 1.72 -7.46
N ALA A 159 -16.17 1.68 -8.71
CA ALA A 159 -16.57 0.44 -9.35
C ALA A 159 -15.40 -0.55 -9.44
N PHE A 160 -14.22 -0.08 -9.84
CA PHE A 160 -13.02 -0.91 -9.88
C PHE A 160 -12.68 -1.55 -8.52
N VAL A 161 -12.66 -0.75 -7.45
CA VAL A 161 -12.35 -1.27 -6.10
C VAL A 161 -13.41 -2.28 -5.67
N MET A 162 -14.69 -2.01 -5.92
CA MET A 162 -15.80 -2.93 -5.61
C MET A 162 -15.68 -4.25 -6.39
N ASP A 163 -15.36 -4.17 -7.67
CA ASP A 163 -15.17 -5.36 -8.52
C ASP A 163 -13.98 -6.21 -8.03
N GLU A 164 -12.85 -5.58 -7.68
CA GLU A 164 -11.69 -6.31 -7.15
C GLU A 164 -11.97 -6.95 -5.78
N LEU A 165 -12.77 -6.30 -4.93
CA LEU A 165 -13.20 -6.88 -3.65
C LEU A 165 -14.17 -8.06 -3.83
N ALA A 166 -15.04 -8.01 -4.84
CA ALA A 166 -16.00 -9.08 -5.13
C ALA A 166 -15.35 -10.34 -5.76
N LYS A 167 -14.18 -10.21 -6.39
CA LYS A 167 -13.47 -11.35 -6.98
C LYS A 167 -13.00 -12.32 -5.91
N PRO A 168 -12.97 -13.63 -6.18
CA PRO A 168 -12.27 -14.59 -5.31
C PRO A 168 -10.78 -14.22 -5.16
N LEU A 169 -10.18 -14.55 -4.03
CA LEU A 169 -8.74 -14.41 -3.84
C LEU A 169 -8.01 -15.38 -4.78
N ASP A 170 -7.18 -14.86 -5.66
CA ASP A 170 -6.33 -15.62 -6.57
C ASP A 170 -4.89 -15.09 -6.52
N VAL A 171 -4.08 -15.72 -5.68
CA VAL A 171 -2.67 -15.35 -5.48
C VAL A 171 -1.85 -15.53 -6.75
N ALA A 172 -2.19 -16.51 -7.59
CA ALA A 172 -1.49 -16.73 -8.86
C ALA A 172 -1.77 -15.59 -9.86
N ALA A 173 -3.02 -15.11 -9.92
CA ALA A 173 -3.39 -13.97 -10.74
C ALA A 173 -2.68 -12.69 -10.28
N ILE A 174 -2.53 -12.48 -8.98
CA ILE A 174 -1.78 -11.33 -8.44
C ILE A 174 -0.29 -11.44 -8.80
N ALA A 175 0.34 -12.60 -8.60
CA ALA A 175 1.74 -12.81 -8.96
C ALA A 175 2.01 -12.61 -10.46
N ALA A 176 1.04 -12.98 -11.32
CA ALA A 176 1.14 -12.81 -12.76
C ALA A 176 1.12 -11.33 -13.23
N LEU A 177 0.79 -10.38 -12.35
CA LEU A 177 0.84 -8.95 -12.65
C LEU A 177 2.28 -8.41 -12.71
N ALA A 178 3.25 -9.09 -12.09
CA ALA A 178 4.64 -8.67 -12.12
C ALA A 178 5.27 -8.95 -13.49
N ALA A 179 5.77 -7.91 -14.15
CA ALA A 179 6.50 -8.04 -15.41
C ALA A 179 8.01 -8.22 -15.19
N THR A 180 8.54 -7.77 -14.05
CA THR A 180 9.97 -7.83 -13.70
C THR A 180 10.16 -8.29 -12.26
N PRO A 181 11.37 -8.75 -11.88
CA PRO A 181 11.67 -9.10 -10.49
C PRO A 181 11.53 -7.91 -9.52
N GLU A 182 11.80 -6.69 -9.98
CA GLU A 182 11.64 -5.47 -9.19
C GLU A 182 10.15 -5.20 -8.91
N GLN A 183 9.30 -5.34 -9.93
CA GLN A 183 7.84 -5.25 -9.73
C GLN A 183 7.32 -6.35 -8.81
N ALA A 184 7.89 -7.56 -8.87
CA ALA A 184 7.57 -8.62 -7.94
C ALA A 184 7.86 -8.21 -6.49
N ALA A 185 9.00 -7.53 -6.25
CA ALA A 185 9.33 -7.00 -4.93
C ALA A 185 8.36 -5.90 -4.48
N GLU A 186 7.94 -5.01 -5.38
CA GLU A 186 6.95 -3.94 -5.11
C GLU A 186 5.57 -4.52 -4.79
N ILE A 187 5.09 -5.50 -5.56
CA ILE A 187 3.81 -6.19 -5.33
C ILE A 187 3.82 -6.89 -3.96
N TRP A 188 4.88 -7.60 -3.64
CA TRP A 188 5.00 -8.26 -2.34
C TRP A 188 5.03 -7.26 -1.19
N LEU A 189 5.83 -6.19 -1.32
CA LEU A 189 5.93 -5.15 -0.30
C LEU A 189 4.60 -4.42 -0.08
N ALA A 190 3.88 -4.10 -1.15
CA ALA A 190 2.55 -3.49 -1.08
C ALA A 190 1.55 -4.39 -0.35
N SER A 191 1.53 -5.68 -0.69
CA SER A 191 0.71 -6.68 0.01
C SER A 191 1.06 -6.73 1.50
N ARG A 192 2.35 -6.75 1.84
CA ARG A 192 2.83 -6.77 3.23
C ARG A 192 2.43 -5.51 4.02
N LEU A 193 2.45 -4.34 3.38
CA LEU A 193 2.03 -3.09 4.01
C LEU A 193 0.51 -3.01 4.20
N ALA A 194 -0.24 -3.81 3.47
CA ALA A 194 -1.69 -3.86 3.54
C ALA A 194 -2.23 -4.72 4.69
N ILE A 195 -1.43 -5.62 5.28
CA ILE A 195 -1.86 -6.61 6.26
C ILE A 195 -1.01 -6.60 7.54
N ASP A 196 -1.50 -7.28 8.58
CA ASP A 196 -0.76 -7.45 9.84
C ASP A 196 -0.12 -8.85 9.87
N PRO A 197 1.21 -8.98 9.87
CA PRO A 197 1.89 -10.28 9.81
C PRO A 197 1.69 -11.14 11.05
N ASP A 198 0.99 -10.63 12.07
CA ASP A 198 0.68 -11.39 13.29
C ASP A 198 -0.44 -12.42 13.06
N ASP A 199 -1.23 -12.30 11.96
CA ASP A 199 -2.21 -13.32 11.56
C ASP A 199 -1.54 -14.45 10.75
N PRO A 200 -1.68 -15.73 11.16
CA PRO A 200 -1.07 -16.86 10.45
C PRO A 200 -1.54 -17.02 8.99
N ARG A 201 -2.80 -16.63 8.68
CA ARG A 201 -3.35 -16.74 7.31
C ARG A 201 -2.78 -15.66 6.40
N GLU A 202 -2.69 -14.44 6.91
CA GLU A 202 -2.02 -13.34 6.20
C GLU A 202 -0.55 -13.66 5.94
N LYS A 203 0.13 -14.25 6.93
CA LYS A 203 1.49 -14.74 6.75
C LYS A 203 1.59 -15.83 5.68
N ALA A 204 0.69 -16.82 5.70
CA ALA A 204 0.65 -17.87 4.69
C ALA A 204 0.40 -17.31 3.27
N TYR A 205 -0.46 -16.28 3.16
CA TYR A 205 -0.67 -15.56 1.91
C TYR A 205 0.63 -14.91 1.40
N LEU A 206 1.38 -14.22 2.26
CA LEU A 206 2.64 -13.59 1.88
C LEU A 206 3.70 -14.61 1.46
N ASP A 207 3.77 -15.75 2.14
CA ASP A 207 4.69 -16.83 1.82
C ASP A 207 4.34 -17.47 0.45
N ASP A 208 3.05 -17.73 0.15
CA ASP A 208 2.59 -18.22 -1.16
C ASP A 208 2.83 -17.17 -2.27
N LEU A 209 2.54 -15.91 -1.99
CA LEU A 209 2.80 -14.81 -2.94
C LEU A 209 4.28 -14.70 -3.28
N ALA A 210 5.19 -14.76 -2.28
CA ALA A 210 6.63 -14.71 -2.48
C ALA A 210 7.12 -15.86 -3.36
N ALA A 211 6.61 -17.07 -3.11
CA ALA A 211 6.96 -18.26 -3.90
C ALA A 211 6.49 -18.12 -5.37
N ARG A 212 5.27 -17.64 -5.61
CA ARG A 212 4.72 -17.44 -6.96
C ARG A 212 5.40 -16.30 -7.72
N LEU A 213 5.75 -15.22 -7.03
CA LEU A 213 6.54 -14.11 -7.57
C LEU A 213 7.99 -14.51 -7.85
N LYS A 214 8.43 -15.69 -7.39
CA LYS A 214 9.81 -16.20 -7.50
C LYS A 214 10.82 -15.19 -6.96
N LEU A 215 10.50 -14.57 -5.81
CA LEU A 215 11.41 -13.63 -5.19
C LEU A 215 12.74 -14.32 -4.86
N PRO A 216 13.88 -13.66 -5.09
CA PRO A 216 15.18 -14.20 -4.74
C PRO A 216 15.28 -14.54 -3.26
N GLU A 217 16.02 -15.62 -2.94
CA GLU A 217 16.25 -16.03 -1.55
C GLU A 217 16.82 -14.88 -0.71
N GLY A 218 16.25 -14.67 0.47
CA GLY A 218 16.64 -13.62 1.41
C GLY A 218 16.12 -12.22 1.08
N LEU A 219 15.56 -11.95 -0.11
CA LEU A 219 15.01 -10.62 -0.44
C LEU A 219 13.79 -10.28 0.42
N THR A 220 12.93 -11.26 0.71
CA THR A 220 11.75 -11.07 1.57
C THR A 220 12.10 -10.53 2.95
N ALA A 221 13.23 -10.97 3.53
CA ALA A 221 13.70 -10.46 4.83
C ALA A 221 14.08 -8.97 4.77
N HIS A 222 14.65 -8.52 3.67
CA HIS A 222 14.96 -7.09 3.47
C HIS A 222 13.70 -6.26 3.24
N LEU A 223 12.74 -6.77 2.47
CA LEU A 223 11.44 -6.14 2.25
C LEU A 223 10.67 -6.01 3.57
N GLU A 224 10.66 -7.08 4.38
CA GLU A 224 10.04 -7.07 5.72
C GLU A 224 10.68 -6.02 6.63
N ALA A 225 12.01 -5.91 6.63
CA ALA A 225 12.72 -4.90 7.42
C ALA A 225 12.33 -3.47 7.00
N GLN A 226 12.13 -3.22 5.71
CA GLN A 226 11.66 -1.92 5.23
C GLN A 226 10.19 -1.67 5.59
N ALA A 227 9.33 -2.69 5.49
CA ALA A 227 7.92 -2.58 5.92
C ALA A 227 7.84 -2.25 7.40
N ALA A 228 8.56 -2.99 8.26
CA ALA A 228 8.58 -2.78 9.71
C ALA A 228 9.11 -1.41 10.14
N ALA A 229 9.97 -0.78 9.32
CA ALA A 229 10.50 0.56 9.62
C ALA A 229 9.47 1.68 9.43
N VAL A 230 8.36 1.45 8.74
CA VAL A 230 7.37 2.47 8.39
C VAL A 230 6.00 2.23 9.05
N VAL A 231 5.73 1.04 9.55
CA VAL A 231 4.53 0.64 10.30
C VAL A 231 4.76 0.79 11.79
#